data_a9f7ab146045b3115f8935d436edfc42
#
_entry.id   a9f7ab146045b3115f8935d436edfc42
#
_cell.length_a   1.000
_cell.length_b   1.000
_cell.length_c   1.000
_cell.angle_alpha   90.00
_cell.angle_beta   90.00
_cell.angle_gamma   90.00
#
_symmetry.space_group_name_H-M   'P 1'
#
loop_
_entity.id
_entity.type
_entity.pdbx_description
1 polymer ?
#
loop_
_entity_poly.entity_id
_entity_poly.type
_entity_poly.pdbx_seq_one_letter_code
_entity_poly.pdbx_strand_id
1 'polypeptide(L)'
;MKVLVTGASAGIGRATAELFLERGHEVAGFDVQAATLTHPGYTHHVVDVRRPQDFPAGIKPEIIINNAGVQDSGDDLGVNLRGTINVTEFYAFGRRASDGWGTGTSALLAKPAPQVRAVVNVGSASGHTGSEFPEYAASKGGVIAYTKNVAGRLAPQGTCNSIDPGGVLTPLNQCVMDDPKLWGRIMDLTPMRRWATAEEIAEWIYFVAVTNRFMTGQNLLIDGGEAGRSEFIWPEE
;
A
#
# COMPACT_ATOMS: atom_id res chain seq x y z
N MET A 1 3.74 -15.92 -10.91
CA MET A 1 4.49 -15.39 -9.74
C MET A 1 3.65 -15.58 -8.50
N LYS A 2 4.29 -15.66 -7.33
CA LYS A 2 3.61 -15.70 -6.04
C LYS A 2 3.57 -14.29 -5.45
N VAL A 3 2.37 -13.84 -5.14
CA VAL A 3 2.10 -12.47 -4.67
C VAL A 3 1.52 -12.52 -3.26
N LEU A 4 2.04 -11.71 -2.36
CA LEU A 4 1.45 -11.46 -1.05
C LEU A 4 0.73 -10.11 -1.09
N VAL A 5 -0.55 -10.09 -0.73
CA VAL A 5 -1.35 -8.88 -0.63
C VAL A 5 -1.91 -8.76 0.78
N THR A 6 -1.64 -7.67 1.47
CA THR A 6 -2.24 -7.38 2.78
C THR A 6 -3.47 -6.49 2.65
N GLY A 7 -4.46 -6.66 3.54
CA GLY A 7 -5.76 -5.99 3.42
C GLY A 7 -6.56 -6.52 2.22
N ALA A 8 -6.50 -7.84 1.98
CA ALA A 8 -6.98 -8.46 0.75
C ALA A 8 -8.49 -8.73 0.71
N SER A 9 -9.24 -8.43 1.80
CA SER A 9 -10.67 -8.73 1.87
C SER A 9 -11.58 -7.61 1.38
N ALA A 10 -11.05 -6.39 1.17
CA ALA A 10 -11.86 -5.24 0.74
C ALA A 10 -11.05 -4.22 -0.07
N GLY A 11 -11.76 -3.30 -0.72
CA GLY A 11 -11.21 -2.11 -1.36
C GLY A 11 -10.04 -2.40 -2.32
N ILE A 12 -9.01 -1.56 -2.27
CA ILE A 12 -7.83 -1.64 -3.15
C ILE A 12 -7.13 -2.99 -3.06
N GLY A 13 -6.99 -3.56 -1.85
CA GLY A 13 -6.31 -4.83 -1.66
C GLY A 13 -7.05 -6.00 -2.30
N ARG A 14 -8.39 -6.03 -2.19
CA ARG A 14 -9.23 -7.01 -2.87
C ARG A 14 -9.12 -6.88 -4.39
N ALA A 15 -9.32 -5.68 -4.93
CA ALA A 15 -9.21 -5.43 -6.37
C ALA A 15 -7.81 -5.79 -6.91
N THR A 16 -6.76 -5.51 -6.13
CA THR A 16 -5.40 -5.92 -6.46
C THR A 16 -5.26 -7.45 -6.51
N ALA A 17 -5.77 -8.15 -5.50
CA ALA A 17 -5.72 -9.61 -5.48
C ALA A 17 -6.49 -10.22 -6.67
N GLU A 18 -7.69 -9.74 -6.97
CA GLU A 18 -8.50 -10.14 -8.14
C GLU A 18 -7.72 -9.96 -9.44
N LEU A 19 -7.13 -8.78 -9.66
CA LEU A 19 -6.37 -8.47 -10.87
C LEU A 19 -5.16 -9.39 -11.06
N PHE A 20 -4.41 -9.68 -9.98
CA PHE A 20 -3.29 -10.61 -10.06
C PHE A 20 -3.74 -12.04 -10.39
N LEU A 21 -4.86 -12.49 -9.81
CA LEU A 21 -5.44 -13.80 -10.10
C LEU A 21 -5.91 -13.91 -11.55
N GLU A 22 -6.61 -12.90 -12.07
CA GLU A 22 -7.06 -12.82 -13.47
C GLU A 22 -5.88 -12.88 -14.45
N ARG A 23 -4.74 -12.35 -14.05
CA ARG A 23 -3.50 -12.37 -14.84
C ARG A 23 -2.63 -13.61 -14.62
N GLY A 24 -3.20 -14.65 -13.98
CA GLY A 24 -2.57 -15.97 -13.84
C GLY A 24 -1.48 -16.05 -12.76
N HIS A 25 -1.53 -15.19 -11.75
CA HIS A 25 -0.63 -15.28 -10.60
C HIS A 25 -1.27 -16.05 -9.43
N GLU A 26 -0.45 -16.56 -8.52
CA GLU A 26 -0.90 -17.10 -7.24
C GLU A 26 -0.87 -15.99 -6.18
N VAL A 27 -1.95 -15.83 -5.40
CA VAL A 27 -2.06 -14.78 -4.39
C VAL A 27 -2.28 -15.38 -3.01
N ALA A 28 -1.42 -15.00 -2.07
CA ALA A 28 -1.64 -15.16 -0.64
C ALA A 28 -2.22 -13.84 -0.10
N GLY A 29 -3.48 -13.86 0.32
CA GLY A 29 -4.14 -12.70 0.91
C GLY A 29 -4.04 -12.72 2.42
N PHE A 30 -3.62 -11.61 3.03
CA PHE A 30 -3.65 -11.39 4.48
C PHE A 30 -4.71 -10.36 4.81
N ASP A 31 -5.55 -10.68 5.79
CA ASP A 31 -6.51 -9.75 6.34
C ASP A 31 -6.90 -10.19 7.76
N VAL A 32 -7.39 -9.28 8.58
CA VAL A 32 -8.03 -9.61 9.88
C VAL A 32 -9.45 -10.13 9.69
N GLN A 33 -10.04 -9.87 8.54
CA GLN A 33 -11.37 -10.34 8.15
C GLN A 33 -11.28 -11.67 7.40
N ALA A 34 -12.43 -12.35 7.29
CA ALA A 34 -12.54 -13.56 6.49
C ALA A 34 -12.35 -13.30 4.99
N ALA A 35 -12.05 -14.34 4.23
CA ALA A 35 -11.93 -14.30 2.78
C ALA A 35 -13.22 -13.80 2.11
N THR A 36 -13.06 -12.89 1.16
CA THR A 36 -14.15 -12.42 0.28
C THR A 36 -13.95 -12.87 -1.17
N LEU A 37 -12.83 -13.53 -1.45
CA LEU A 37 -12.46 -14.07 -2.74
C LEU A 37 -12.45 -15.60 -2.72
N THR A 38 -12.93 -16.20 -3.81
CA THR A 38 -12.85 -17.64 -4.07
C THR A 38 -12.23 -17.82 -5.44
N HIS A 39 -10.99 -18.32 -5.48
CA HIS A 39 -10.27 -18.61 -6.73
C HIS A 39 -9.23 -19.72 -6.48
N PRO A 40 -8.99 -20.67 -7.43
CA PRO A 40 -8.03 -21.76 -7.22
C PRO A 40 -6.60 -21.29 -6.91
N GLY A 41 -6.19 -20.15 -7.42
CA GLY A 41 -4.88 -19.53 -7.17
C GLY A 41 -4.82 -18.64 -5.93
N TYR A 42 -5.92 -18.52 -5.14
CA TYR A 42 -6.00 -17.68 -3.96
C TYR A 42 -5.94 -18.50 -2.67
N THR A 43 -5.07 -18.10 -1.77
CA THR A 43 -5.04 -18.64 -0.40
C THR A 43 -5.18 -17.50 0.59
N HIS A 44 -6.19 -17.59 1.45
CA HIS A 44 -6.44 -16.59 2.47
C HIS A 44 -5.84 -16.99 3.82
N HIS A 45 -5.25 -15.99 4.50
CA HIS A 45 -4.76 -16.14 5.86
C HIS A 45 -5.34 -15.03 6.73
N VAL A 46 -6.01 -15.40 7.82
CA VAL A 46 -6.47 -14.43 8.82
C VAL A 46 -5.26 -14.01 9.66
N VAL A 47 -4.75 -12.81 9.38
CA VAL A 47 -3.48 -12.30 9.93
C VAL A 47 -3.61 -10.82 10.27
N ASP A 48 -3.18 -10.45 11.46
CA ASP A 48 -2.96 -9.06 11.85
C ASP A 48 -1.51 -8.66 11.56
N VAL A 49 -1.31 -7.68 10.68
CA VAL A 49 0.02 -7.20 10.28
C VAL A 49 0.84 -6.61 11.43
N ARG A 50 0.19 -6.28 12.56
CA ARG A 50 0.87 -5.85 13.79
C ARG A 50 1.53 -7.00 14.55
N ARG A 51 1.18 -8.26 14.23
CA ARG A 51 1.55 -9.47 14.97
C ARG A 51 2.46 -10.39 14.16
N PRO A 52 3.71 -10.01 13.90
CA PRO A 52 4.62 -10.77 13.02
C PRO A 52 4.95 -12.19 13.51
N GLN A 53 4.73 -12.48 14.79
CA GLN A 53 4.86 -13.83 15.33
C GLN A 53 3.83 -14.82 14.76
N ASP A 54 2.71 -14.31 14.26
CA ASP A 54 1.62 -15.11 13.69
C ASP A 54 1.74 -15.26 12.16
N PHE A 55 2.79 -14.71 11.55
CA PHE A 55 2.99 -14.75 10.09
C PHE A 55 3.33 -16.17 9.60
N PRO A 56 2.63 -16.68 8.57
CA PRO A 56 2.90 -17.98 7.99
C PRO A 56 4.31 -18.07 7.37
N ALA A 57 5.20 -18.84 7.97
CA ALA A 57 6.60 -18.93 7.53
C ALA A 57 6.80 -19.65 6.16
N GLY A 58 5.80 -20.41 5.68
CA GLY A 58 5.89 -21.18 4.43
C GLY A 58 5.69 -20.36 3.16
N ILE A 59 5.24 -19.11 3.27
CA ILE A 59 4.98 -18.24 2.12
C ILE A 59 6.30 -17.64 1.64
N LYS A 60 6.59 -17.78 0.34
CA LYS A 60 7.77 -17.22 -0.31
C LYS A 60 7.34 -16.34 -1.48
N PRO A 61 6.90 -15.09 -1.22
CA PRO A 61 6.41 -14.21 -2.26
C PRO A 61 7.56 -13.71 -3.15
N GLU A 62 7.28 -13.55 -4.45
CA GLU A 62 8.13 -12.81 -5.38
C GLU A 62 7.74 -11.32 -5.40
N ILE A 63 6.49 -11.02 -5.09
CA ILE A 63 5.93 -9.67 -5.02
C ILE A 63 5.21 -9.51 -3.67
N ILE A 64 5.44 -8.37 -3.02
CA ILE A 64 4.79 -8.02 -1.75
C ILE A 64 4.02 -6.72 -1.96
N ILE A 65 2.72 -6.74 -1.70
CA ILE A 65 1.84 -5.57 -1.74
C ILE A 65 1.37 -5.26 -0.32
N ASN A 66 1.94 -4.22 0.26
CA ASN A 66 1.55 -3.72 1.57
C ASN A 66 0.41 -2.72 1.41
N ASN A 67 -0.82 -3.22 1.51
CA ASN A 67 -2.03 -2.42 1.37
C ASN A 67 -2.85 -2.32 2.67
N ALA A 68 -2.71 -3.27 3.61
CA ALA A 68 -3.44 -3.20 4.87
C ALA A 68 -3.31 -1.82 5.51
N GLY A 69 -4.45 -1.20 5.81
CA GLY A 69 -4.47 0.14 6.34
C GLY A 69 -5.83 0.49 6.94
N VAL A 70 -5.79 1.42 7.86
CA VAL A 70 -6.94 1.99 8.58
C VAL A 70 -6.79 3.51 8.62
N GLN A 71 -7.87 4.20 8.95
CA GLN A 71 -7.92 5.65 9.09
C GLN A 71 -8.77 5.99 10.31
N ASP A 72 -8.27 6.88 11.16
CA ASP A 72 -8.93 7.33 12.40
C ASP A 72 -9.36 6.16 13.33
N SER A 73 -8.50 5.14 13.38
CA SER A 73 -8.77 3.89 14.11
C SER A 73 -8.28 3.90 15.56
N GLY A 74 -7.45 4.89 15.93
CA GLY A 74 -6.74 4.96 17.21
C GLY A 74 -5.43 4.13 17.23
N ASP A 75 -5.05 3.50 16.12
CA ASP A 75 -3.76 2.79 15.95
C ASP A 75 -3.29 2.81 14.49
N ASP A 76 -3.39 3.96 13.85
CA ASP A 76 -3.03 4.12 12.44
C ASP A 76 -1.53 3.91 12.23
N LEU A 77 -0.69 4.33 13.16
CA LEU A 77 0.76 4.07 13.13
C LEU A 77 1.06 2.57 13.24
N GLY A 78 0.36 1.86 14.12
CA GLY A 78 0.54 0.43 14.33
C GLY A 78 0.19 -0.39 13.10
N VAL A 79 -0.96 -0.11 12.48
CA VAL A 79 -1.42 -0.85 11.29
C VAL A 79 -0.68 -0.40 10.03
N ASN A 80 -0.75 0.89 9.70
CA ASN A 80 -0.31 1.40 8.39
C ASN A 80 1.22 1.37 8.24
N LEU A 81 1.94 1.83 9.26
CA LEU A 81 3.40 1.94 9.20
C LEU A 81 4.08 0.71 9.78
N ARG A 82 3.80 0.37 11.04
CA ARG A 82 4.46 -0.77 11.68
C ARG A 82 4.10 -2.08 10.98
N GLY A 83 2.83 -2.27 10.58
CA GLY A 83 2.38 -3.43 9.81
C GLY A 83 3.13 -3.57 8.49
N THR A 84 3.26 -2.48 7.73
CA THR A 84 4.06 -2.45 6.48
C THR A 84 5.52 -2.85 6.71
N ILE A 85 6.14 -2.31 7.78
CA ILE A 85 7.50 -2.68 8.17
C ILE A 85 7.57 -4.17 8.53
N ASN A 86 6.67 -4.67 9.36
CA ASN A 86 6.65 -6.07 9.81
C ASN A 86 6.60 -7.04 8.63
N VAL A 87 5.65 -6.84 7.71
CA VAL A 87 5.47 -7.70 6.53
C VAL A 87 6.70 -7.67 5.64
N THR A 88 7.22 -6.49 5.37
CA THR A 88 8.40 -6.32 4.50
C THR A 88 9.65 -6.93 5.13
N GLU A 89 9.94 -6.67 6.40
CA GLU A 89 11.12 -7.22 7.08
C GLU A 89 11.05 -8.74 7.15
N PHE A 90 9.87 -9.30 7.40
CA PHE A 90 9.70 -10.74 7.50
C PHE A 90 9.88 -11.44 6.14
N TYR A 91 9.17 -10.98 5.10
CA TYR A 91 9.12 -11.70 3.82
C TYR A 91 10.20 -11.26 2.82
N ALA A 92 10.59 -9.98 2.83
CA ALA A 92 11.62 -9.50 1.92
C ALA A 92 13.04 -9.65 2.48
N PHE A 93 13.22 -9.62 3.82
CA PHE A 93 14.56 -9.65 4.42
C PHE A 93 14.76 -10.82 5.40
N GLY A 94 13.79 -11.72 5.55
CA GLY A 94 13.90 -12.91 6.39
C GLY A 94 14.08 -12.62 7.88
N ARG A 95 13.73 -11.42 8.35
CA ARG A 95 13.90 -11.00 9.74
C ARG A 95 12.70 -11.40 10.59
N ARG A 96 12.93 -11.63 11.87
CA ARG A 96 11.89 -11.98 12.85
C ARG A 96 11.77 -10.90 13.91
N ALA A 97 10.63 -10.87 14.59
CA ALA A 97 10.39 -9.91 15.69
C ALA A 97 11.47 -9.96 16.77
N SER A 98 12.03 -11.14 17.05
CA SER A 98 13.16 -11.36 17.97
C SER A 98 14.44 -10.62 17.59
N ASP A 99 14.61 -10.24 16.33
CA ASP A 99 15.83 -9.63 15.80
C ASP A 99 15.87 -8.11 16.01
N GLY A 100 14.87 -7.54 16.69
CA GLY A 100 14.73 -6.10 16.89
C GLY A 100 14.37 -5.36 15.59
N TRP A 101 13.10 -5.26 15.28
CA TRP A 101 12.59 -4.64 14.05
C TRP A 101 13.11 -3.22 13.83
N GLY A 102 13.77 -3.02 12.71
CA GLY A 102 14.08 -1.69 12.20
C GLY A 102 15.09 -0.89 13.00
N THR A 103 15.75 -1.50 14.00
CA THR A 103 16.75 -0.84 14.81
C THR A 103 18.14 -1.38 14.55
N GLY A 104 19.08 -0.46 14.39
CA GLY A 104 20.50 -0.78 14.32
C GLY A 104 21.02 -1.23 12.95
N THR A 105 22.35 -1.35 12.87
CA THR A 105 23.11 -1.68 11.65
C THR A 105 22.70 -3.03 11.03
N SER A 106 22.23 -3.98 11.84
CA SER A 106 21.79 -5.30 11.35
C SER A 106 20.61 -5.22 10.39
N ALA A 107 19.70 -4.22 10.53
CA ALA A 107 18.62 -3.99 9.60
C ALA A 107 19.13 -3.53 8.24
N LEU A 108 20.08 -2.61 8.21
CA LEU A 108 20.67 -2.09 6.98
C LEU A 108 21.47 -3.14 6.21
N LEU A 109 22.04 -4.11 6.90
CA LEU A 109 22.89 -5.17 6.32
C LEU A 109 22.11 -6.44 5.97
N ALA A 110 20.81 -6.52 6.28
CA ALA A 110 19.99 -7.67 5.93
C ALA A 110 19.90 -7.82 4.42
N LYS A 111 20.28 -9.00 3.92
CA LYS A 111 20.17 -9.31 2.48
C LYS A 111 18.73 -9.64 2.14
N PRO A 112 18.24 -9.18 0.98
CA PRO A 112 16.91 -9.55 0.54
C PRO A 112 16.80 -11.05 0.24
N ALA A 113 15.63 -11.60 0.49
CA ALA A 113 15.30 -12.97 0.12
C ALA A 113 15.38 -13.13 -1.40
N PRO A 114 16.07 -14.16 -1.93
CA PRO A 114 16.49 -14.22 -3.34
C PRO A 114 15.34 -14.23 -4.35
N GLN A 115 14.14 -14.61 -3.94
CA GLN A 115 12.98 -14.64 -4.82
C GLN A 115 12.24 -13.29 -4.91
N VAL A 116 12.42 -12.36 -3.97
CA VAL A 116 11.67 -11.09 -3.95
C VAL A 116 12.16 -10.15 -5.04
N ARG A 117 11.25 -9.73 -5.92
CA ARG A 117 11.51 -8.86 -7.08
C ARG A 117 10.90 -7.49 -6.97
N ALA A 118 9.76 -7.38 -6.26
CA ALA A 118 9.10 -6.11 -6.07
C ALA A 118 8.41 -6.02 -4.71
N VAL A 119 8.48 -4.84 -4.11
CA VAL A 119 7.66 -4.42 -2.98
C VAL A 119 6.89 -3.19 -3.43
N VAL A 120 5.57 -3.19 -3.26
CA VAL A 120 4.72 -2.01 -3.49
C VAL A 120 4.00 -1.68 -2.20
N ASN A 121 4.19 -0.48 -1.72
CA ASN A 121 3.50 0.03 -0.55
C ASN A 121 2.33 0.91 -0.97
N VAL A 122 1.19 0.79 -0.31
CA VAL A 122 0.06 1.71 -0.51
C VAL A 122 0.16 2.83 0.51
N GLY A 123 0.65 3.98 0.03
CA GLY A 123 0.73 5.22 0.77
C GLY A 123 -0.61 5.95 0.80
N SER A 124 -0.55 7.27 0.69
CA SER A 124 -1.71 8.18 0.54
C SER A 124 -1.23 9.56 0.11
N ALA A 125 -2.09 10.33 -0.55
CA ALA A 125 -1.91 11.76 -0.76
C ALA A 125 -1.68 12.51 0.56
N SER A 126 -2.31 12.07 1.65
CA SER A 126 -2.14 12.64 2.99
C SER A 126 -0.70 12.55 3.50
N GLY A 127 0.05 11.51 3.10
CA GLY A 127 1.48 11.40 3.42
C GLY A 127 2.35 12.45 2.76
N HIS A 128 1.88 13.06 1.67
CA HIS A 128 2.56 14.16 0.95
C HIS A 128 2.12 15.53 1.45
N THR A 129 0.83 15.69 1.74
CA THR A 129 0.22 16.99 2.07
C THR A 129 0.15 17.26 3.57
N GLY A 130 0.18 16.21 4.40
CA GLY A 130 -0.08 16.31 5.82
C GLY A 130 -1.55 16.60 6.18
N SER A 131 -2.45 16.53 5.19
CA SER A 131 -3.89 16.74 5.42
C SER A 131 -4.56 15.51 6.05
N GLU A 132 -5.81 15.68 6.46
CA GLU A 132 -6.65 14.69 7.14
C GLU A 132 -6.23 14.45 8.62
N PHE A 133 -6.40 13.20 9.08
CA PHE A 133 -6.16 12.83 10.47
C PHE A 133 -4.66 12.79 10.80
N PRO A 134 -4.21 13.42 11.90
CA PRO A 134 -2.78 13.58 12.18
C PRO A 134 -1.98 12.28 12.22
N GLU A 135 -2.52 11.26 12.91
CA GLU A 135 -1.83 9.96 13.01
C GLU A 135 -1.80 9.22 11.68
N TYR A 136 -2.90 9.29 10.92
CA TYR A 136 -2.98 8.73 9.58
C TYR A 136 -1.95 9.37 8.65
N ALA A 137 -1.94 10.70 8.56
CA ALA A 137 -0.97 11.43 7.72
C ALA A 137 0.47 11.10 8.12
N ALA A 138 0.78 11.07 9.42
CA ALA A 138 2.10 10.69 9.91
C ALA A 138 2.46 9.24 9.54
N SER A 139 1.51 8.29 9.65
CA SER A 139 1.70 6.89 9.28
C SER A 139 2.03 6.76 7.79
N LYS A 140 1.30 7.46 6.92
CA LYS A 140 1.49 7.43 5.47
C LYS A 140 2.76 8.17 5.03
N GLY A 141 3.13 9.26 5.68
CA GLY A 141 4.45 9.90 5.52
C GLY A 141 5.59 8.96 5.88
N GLY A 142 5.43 8.17 6.96
CA GLY A 142 6.37 7.13 7.35
C GLY A 142 6.50 6.03 6.29
N VAL A 143 5.40 5.58 5.68
CA VAL A 143 5.40 4.60 4.58
C VAL A 143 6.17 5.13 3.37
N ILE A 144 5.96 6.40 2.99
CA ILE A 144 6.70 7.09 1.91
C ILE A 144 8.21 7.06 2.17
N ALA A 145 8.64 7.42 3.38
CA ALA A 145 10.05 7.39 3.75
C ALA A 145 10.62 5.96 3.79
N TYR A 146 9.86 5.01 4.35
CA TYR A 146 10.25 3.61 4.43
C TYR A 146 10.40 2.96 3.03
N THR A 147 9.57 3.33 2.07
CA THR A 147 9.67 2.89 0.68
C THR A 147 11.05 3.16 0.10
N LYS A 148 11.61 4.34 0.33
CA LYS A 148 12.95 4.73 -0.15
C LYS A 148 14.06 3.92 0.55
N ASN A 149 13.90 3.63 1.83
CA ASN A 149 14.83 2.78 2.58
C ASN A 149 14.86 1.36 2.01
N VAL A 150 13.68 0.75 1.82
CA VAL A 150 13.56 -0.61 1.25
C VAL A 150 14.12 -0.66 -0.17
N ALA A 151 13.87 0.37 -0.99
CA ALA A 151 14.38 0.45 -2.36
C ALA A 151 15.91 0.32 -2.42
N GLY A 152 16.63 1.06 -1.58
CA GLY A 152 18.09 0.97 -1.50
C GLY A 152 18.60 -0.39 -1.03
N ARG A 153 17.87 -1.06 -0.12
CA ARG A 153 18.25 -2.37 0.42
C ARG A 153 17.89 -3.53 -0.54
N LEU A 154 16.85 -3.38 -1.34
CA LEU A 154 16.40 -4.41 -2.28
C LEU A 154 17.17 -4.40 -3.59
N ALA A 155 17.69 -3.24 -3.99
CA ALA A 155 18.51 -3.11 -5.20
C ALA A 155 19.84 -3.90 -5.08
N PRO A 156 20.39 -4.42 -6.18
CA PRO A 156 19.87 -4.41 -7.56
C PRO A 156 18.89 -5.55 -7.87
N GLN A 157 18.54 -6.37 -6.91
CA GLN A 157 17.73 -7.59 -7.08
C GLN A 157 16.28 -7.29 -7.45
N GLY A 158 15.72 -6.20 -6.91
CA GLY A 158 14.32 -5.83 -7.09
C GLY A 158 14.06 -4.35 -6.86
N THR A 159 12.79 -3.96 -6.92
CA THR A 159 12.33 -2.59 -6.78
C THR A 159 11.39 -2.43 -5.58
N CYS A 160 11.40 -1.25 -4.99
CA CYS A 160 10.38 -0.85 -4.01
C CYS A 160 9.87 0.54 -4.35
N ASN A 161 8.55 0.67 -4.51
CA ASN A 161 7.90 1.95 -4.78
C ASN A 161 6.60 2.03 -3.99
N SER A 162 6.01 3.22 -3.86
CA SER A 162 4.66 3.34 -3.35
C SER A 162 3.70 3.87 -4.41
N ILE A 163 2.45 3.46 -4.28
CA ILE A 163 1.29 4.07 -4.90
C ILE A 163 0.57 4.82 -3.80
N ASP A 164 0.37 6.11 -4.00
CA ASP A 164 -0.14 7.03 -2.99
C ASP A 164 -1.47 7.63 -3.49
N PRO A 165 -2.62 6.94 -3.28
CA PRO A 165 -3.90 7.42 -3.76
C PRO A 165 -4.39 8.67 -3.04
N GLY A 166 -5.17 9.49 -3.75
CA GLY A 166 -6.14 10.41 -3.15
C GLY A 166 -7.43 9.68 -2.78
N GLY A 167 -8.58 10.28 -3.03
CA GLY A 167 -9.87 9.65 -2.79
C GLY A 167 -10.10 8.42 -3.68
N VAL A 168 -10.54 7.32 -3.08
CA VAL A 168 -10.87 6.06 -3.77
C VAL A 168 -12.22 5.55 -3.30
N LEU A 169 -13.03 5.08 -4.24
CA LEU A 169 -14.36 4.50 -3.99
C LEU A 169 -14.20 3.13 -3.30
N THR A 170 -14.13 3.14 -1.98
CA THR A 170 -13.94 1.95 -1.15
C THR A 170 -14.84 2.00 0.09
N PRO A 171 -15.09 0.86 0.76
CA PRO A 171 -15.85 0.85 2.01
C PRO A 171 -15.27 1.76 3.11
N LEU A 172 -13.96 1.99 3.13
CA LEU A 172 -13.31 2.90 4.08
C LEU A 172 -13.85 4.33 3.98
N ASN A 173 -14.21 4.76 2.79
CA ASN A 173 -14.67 6.11 2.48
C ASN A 173 -16.19 6.24 2.35
N GLN A 174 -16.97 5.21 2.74
CA GLN A 174 -18.41 5.18 2.54
C GLN A 174 -19.12 6.36 3.21
N CYS A 175 -18.70 6.74 4.42
CA CYS A 175 -19.31 7.87 5.16
C CYS A 175 -19.19 9.21 4.41
N VAL A 176 -18.16 9.39 3.59
CA VAL A 176 -17.97 10.58 2.75
C VAL A 176 -18.88 10.54 1.53
N MET A 177 -19.02 9.37 0.91
CA MET A 177 -19.86 9.17 -0.27
C MET A 177 -21.35 9.30 0.07
N ASP A 178 -21.74 8.98 1.29
CA ASP A 178 -23.13 9.04 1.76
C ASP A 178 -23.58 10.47 2.14
N ASP A 179 -22.66 11.46 2.19
CA ASP A 179 -22.96 12.86 2.43
C ASP A 179 -22.88 13.69 1.11
N PRO A 180 -24.01 14.03 0.47
CA PRO A 180 -23.99 14.73 -0.81
C PRO A 180 -23.35 16.12 -0.76
N LYS A 181 -23.40 16.79 0.39
CA LYS A 181 -22.80 18.13 0.53
C LYS A 181 -21.28 18.03 0.64
N LEU A 182 -20.80 17.09 1.47
CA LEU A 182 -19.38 16.82 1.61
C LEU A 182 -18.81 16.32 0.27
N TRP A 183 -19.50 15.36 -0.36
CA TRP A 183 -19.15 14.85 -1.68
C TRP A 183 -19.00 15.94 -2.72
N GLY A 184 -20.00 16.85 -2.84
CA GLY A 184 -19.95 17.96 -3.79
C GLY A 184 -18.73 18.86 -3.59
N ARG A 185 -18.43 19.21 -2.33
CA ARG A 185 -17.24 20.03 -2.00
C ARG A 185 -15.92 19.32 -2.36
N ILE A 186 -15.83 18.03 -2.10
CA ILE A 186 -14.64 17.24 -2.47
C ILE A 186 -14.48 17.18 -3.97
N MET A 187 -15.58 16.96 -4.73
CA MET A 187 -15.55 16.97 -6.19
C MET A 187 -15.11 18.33 -6.75
N ASP A 188 -15.46 19.42 -6.09
CA ASP A 188 -14.99 20.77 -6.47
C ASP A 188 -13.49 20.97 -6.27
N LEU A 189 -12.91 20.28 -5.29
CA LEU A 189 -11.48 20.30 -5.02
C LEU A 189 -10.69 19.31 -5.87
N THR A 190 -11.32 18.27 -6.41
CA THR A 190 -10.67 17.23 -7.21
C THR A 190 -10.72 17.60 -8.69
N PRO A 191 -9.60 17.94 -9.36
CA PRO A 191 -9.60 18.34 -10.78
C PRO A 191 -10.28 17.34 -11.72
N MET A 192 -10.11 16.03 -11.49
CA MET A 192 -10.78 14.97 -12.26
C MET A 192 -12.28 14.86 -11.99
N ARG A 193 -12.84 15.61 -11.02
CA ARG A 193 -14.26 15.63 -10.64
C ARG A 193 -14.83 14.25 -10.27
N ARG A 194 -13.97 13.31 -9.91
CA ARG A 194 -14.32 11.99 -9.40
C ARG A 194 -13.19 11.41 -8.60
N TRP A 195 -13.49 10.49 -7.75
CA TRP A 195 -12.49 9.61 -7.14
C TRP A 195 -12.15 8.44 -8.07
N ALA A 196 -10.99 7.85 -7.83
CA ALA A 196 -10.59 6.63 -8.51
C ALA A 196 -11.41 5.42 -8.03
N THR A 197 -11.55 4.41 -8.86
CA THR A 197 -12.03 3.11 -8.42
C THR A 197 -10.88 2.29 -7.81
N ALA A 198 -11.21 1.26 -7.04
CA ALA A 198 -10.20 0.36 -6.49
C ALA A 198 -9.41 -0.36 -7.60
N GLU A 199 -10.08 -0.69 -8.70
CA GLU A 199 -9.51 -1.35 -9.88
C GLU A 199 -8.51 -0.43 -10.60
N GLU A 200 -8.80 0.86 -10.74
CA GLU A 200 -7.86 1.84 -11.32
C GLU A 200 -6.56 1.90 -10.50
N ILE A 201 -6.65 1.86 -9.17
CA ILE A 201 -5.47 1.82 -8.30
C ILE A 201 -4.75 0.46 -8.40
N ALA A 202 -5.49 -0.64 -8.51
CA ALA A 202 -4.91 -1.97 -8.69
C ALA A 202 -4.09 -2.08 -9.98
N GLU A 203 -4.50 -1.44 -11.08
CA GLU A 203 -3.73 -1.37 -12.32
C GLU A 203 -2.39 -0.66 -12.14
N TRP A 204 -2.34 0.45 -11.39
CA TRP A 204 -1.08 1.11 -11.05
C TRP A 204 -0.18 0.24 -10.19
N ILE A 205 -0.75 -0.45 -9.20
CA ILE A 205 -0.01 -1.41 -8.37
C ILE A 205 0.58 -2.53 -9.25
N TYR A 206 -0.21 -3.08 -10.15
CA TYR A 206 0.25 -4.12 -11.08
C TYR A 206 1.37 -3.62 -12.00
N PHE A 207 1.20 -2.43 -12.60
CA PHE A 207 2.23 -1.83 -13.45
C PHE A 207 3.56 -1.69 -12.70
N VAL A 208 3.54 -1.16 -11.49
CA VAL A 208 4.73 -0.93 -10.67
C VAL A 208 5.36 -2.25 -10.20
N ALA A 209 4.54 -3.25 -9.88
CA ALA A 209 5.01 -4.54 -9.37
C ALA A 209 5.56 -5.47 -10.47
N VAL A 210 4.98 -5.43 -11.67
CA VAL A 210 5.22 -6.43 -12.73
C VAL A 210 5.89 -5.85 -13.97
N THR A 211 5.37 -4.73 -14.46
CA THR A 211 5.83 -4.12 -15.72
C THR A 211 7.09 -3.27 -15.53
N ASN A 212 7.13 -2.52 -14.45
CA ASN A 212 8.29 -1.71 -14.08
C ASN A 212 9.49 -2.60 -13.71
N ARG A 213 10.67 -2.25 -14.23
CA ARG A 213 11.92 -2.99 -13.96
C ARG A 213 13.09 -2.10 -13.58
N PHE A 214 12.89 -0.79 -13.54
CA PHE A 214 13.98 0.17 -13.33
C PHE A 214 13.66 1.22 -12.27
N MET A 215 12.43 1.70 -12.23
CA MET A 215 12.00 2.69 -11.24
C MET A 215 11.99 2.06 -9.85
N THR A 216 12.72 2.67 -8.91
CA THR A 216 12.75 2.25 -7.49
C THR A 216 12.89 3.48 -6.58
N GLY A 217 12.35 3.39 -5.38
CA GLY A 217 12.36 4.48 -4.39
C GLY A 217 11.40 5.63 -4.72
N GLN A 218 10.47 5.44 -5.66
CA GLN A 218 9.51 6.47 -6.06
C GLN A 218 8.20 6.33 -5.30
N ASN A 219 7.56 7.48 -5.11
CA ASN A 219 6.26 7.62 -4.47
C ASN A 219 5.32 8.25 -5.51
N LEU A 220 4.41 7.42 -6.06
CA LEU A 220 3.56 7.84 -7.17
C LEU A 220 2.21 8.30 -6.63
N LEU A 221 1.96 9.59 -6.74
CA LEU A 221 0.71 10.21 -6.34
C LEU A 221 -0.34 10.00 -7.42
N ILE A 222 -1.45 9.31 -7.06
CA ILE A 222 -2.56 8.97 -7.94
C ILE A 222 -3.84 9.53 -7.30
N ASP A 223 -4.07 10.82 -7.44
CA ASP A 223 -5.04 11.58 -6.65
C ASP A 223 -6.03 12.41 -7.50
N GLY A 224 -6.04 12.23 -8.81
CA GLY A 224 -6.88 13.05 -9.69
C GLY A 224 -6.49 14.53 -9.73
N GLY A 225 -5.26 14.87 -9.30
CA GLY A 225 -4.70 16.21 -9.29
C GLY A 225 -5.00 17.02 -8.03
N GLU A 226 -5.56 16.40 -6.98
CA GLU A 226 -6.02 17.09 -5.78
C GLU A 226 -4.88 17.76 -5.00
N ALA A 227 -3.80 17.03 -4.72
CA ALA A 227 -2.66 17.55 -3.96
C ALA A 227 -1.79 18.53 -4.74
N GLY A 228 -1.82 18.48 -6.06
CA GLY A 228 -1.09 19.39 -6.94
C GLY A 228 -1.83 20.69 -7.28
N ARG A 229 -3.04 20.87 -6.72
CA ARG A 229 -3.84 22.06 -7.02
C ARG A 229 -3.16 23.34 -6.51
N SER A 230 -2.89 24.25 -7.42
CA SER A 230 -2.48 25.64 -7.14
C SER A 230 -3.43 26.60 -7.85
N GLU A 231 -3.82 27.67 -7.18
CA GLU A 231 -4.49 28.80 -7.86
C GLU A 231 -3.44 29.63 -8.56
N PHE A 232 -3.55 29.72 -9.88
CA PHE A 232 -2.77 30.65 -10.67
C PHE A 232 -3.62 31.89 -10.92
N ILE A 233 -3.23 32.99 -10.28
CA ILE A 233 -3.95 34.26 -10.42
C ILE A 233 -3.24 35.05 -11.51
N TRP A 234 -3.98 35.40 -12.55
CA TRP A 234 -3.54 36.23 -13.66
C TRP A 234 -4.50 37.41 -13.84
N PRO A 235 -4.06 38.62 -14.17
CA PRO A 235 -4.96 39.74 -14.44
C PRO A 235 -5.91 39.38 -15.59
N GLU A 236 -7.21 39.56 -15.37
CA GLU A 236 -8.17 39.53 -16.47
C GLU A 236 -7.92 40.72 -17.40
N GLU A 237 -7.86 40.51 -18.72
CA GLU A 237 -7.73 41.53 -19.74
C GLU A 237 -8.99 42.38 -19.87
#